data_712a7bc788757bf106d4f0cdeadd8a0b
#
_entry.id   712a7bc788757bf106d4f0cdeadd8a0b
#
_cell.length_a   1.000
_cell.length_b   1.000
_cell.length_c   1.000
_cell.angle_alpha   90.00
_cell.angle_beta   90.00
_cell.angle_gamma   90.00
#
_symmetry.space_group_name_H-M   'P 1'
#
loop_
_entity.id
_entity.type
_entity.pdbx_description
1 polymer ?
#
loop_
_entity_poly.entity_id
_entity_poly.type
_entity_poly.pdbx_seq_one_letter_code
_entity_poly.pdbx_strand_id
1 'polypeptide(L)'
;AICSVRMEPVWSALGQAAGVAAALAIDNKQELRDVSVKSIQDELLRQRCTLFFYTDLPGDSPAFTAVQKLSLLGAVAEPDINEYNTKQSKGLASLELKAYRFRPDAPITLSEFAQMVVNGLQIPLSITASHFADVPRGHPAYKYIETLYDHSTQAIEPFFDFEPSNDFKTARAHPEK
;
A
#
# COMPACT_ATOMS: atom_id res chain seq x y z
N ALA A 1 19.13 -13.49 5.79
CA ALA A 1 18.09 -14.20 5.03
C ALA A 1 17.89 -15.66 5.49
N ILE A 2 18.94 -16.50 5.56
CA ILE A 2 18.81 -17.92 5.95
C ILE A 2 18.24 -18.09 7.37
N CYS A 3 18.59 -17.23 8.32
CA CYS A 3 18.10 -17.33 9.70
C CYS A 3 16.58 -17.17 9.82
N SER A 4 15.97 -16.36 8.98
CA SER A 4 14.52 -16.14 8.99
C SER A 4 13.77 -17.26 8.26
N VAL A 5 14.33 -17.78 7.16
CA VAL A 5 13.66 -18.81 6.34
C VAL A 5 13.67 -20.21 6.97
N ARG A 6 14.60 -20.49 7.89
CA ARG A 6 14.68 -21.81 8.57
C ARG A 6 13.69 -22.02 9.71
N MET A 7 12.89 -21.01 10.04
CA MET A 7 11.91 -21.10 11.13
C MET A 7 10.66 -21.88 10.66
N GLU A 8 10.18 -22.83 11.47
CA GLU A 8 9.00 -23.65 11.16
C GLU A 8 7.77 -22.85 10.76
N PRO A 9 7.41 -21.72 11.39
CA PRO A 9 6.26 -20.94 10.96
C PRO A 9 6.38 -20.41 9.53
N VAL A 10 7.60 -20.10 9.09
CA VAL A 10 7.85 -19.65 7.71
C VAL A 10 7.62 -20.79 6.71
N TRP A 11 8.03 -22.00 7.06
CA TRP A 11 7.80 -23.17 6.20
C TRP A 11 6.32 -23.51 6.09
N SER A 12 5.56 -23.38 7.17
CA SER A 12 4.11 -23.54 7.15
C SER A 12 3.45 -22.53 6.21
N ALA A 13 3.84 -21.27 6.28
CA ALA A 13 3.32 -20.23 5.38
C ALA A 13 3.70 -20.47 3.91
N LEU A 14 4.94 -20.88 3.64
CA LEU A 14 5.38 -21.24 2.29
C LEU A 14 4.64 -22.49 1.77
N GLY A 15 4.43 -23.49 2.63
CA GLY A 15 3.68 -24.70 2.28
C GLY A 15 2.22 -24.39 1.94
N GLN A 16 1.58 -23.49 2.70
CA GLN A 16 0.23 -23.03 2.40
C GLN A 16 0.16 -22.32 1.05
N ALA A 17 1.07 -21.39 0.78
CA ALA A 17 1.11 -20.70 -0.50
C ALA A 17 1.36 -21.65 -1.68
N ALA A 18 2.25 -22.63 -1.52
CA ALA A 18 2.52 -23.65 -2.54
C ALA A 18 1.30 -24.56 -2.77
N GLY A 19 0.59 -24.95 -1.70
CA GLY A 19 -0.63 -25.74 -1.78
C GLY A 19 -1.75 -24.99 -2.52
N VAL A 20 -1.94 -23.71 -2.23
CA VAL A 20 -2.90 -22.86 -2.95
C VAL A 20 -2.53 -22.75 -4.43
N ALA A 21 -1.27 -22.52 -4.75
CA ALA A 21 -0.81 -22.46 -6.14
C ALA A 21 -1.07 -23.75 -6.88
N ALA A 22 -0.79 -24.91 -6.26
CA ALA A 22 -1.03 -26.22 -6.85
C ALA A 22 -2.52 -26.48 -7.09
N ALA A 23 -3.39 -26.15 -6.13
CA ALA A 23 -4.84 -26.29 -6.28
C ALA A 23 -5.35 -25.44 -7.45
N LEU A 24 -4.94 -24.15 -7.52
CA LEU A 24 -5.34 -23.27 -8.62
C LEU A 24 -4.83 -23.76 -9.98
N ALA A 25 -3.63 -24.34 -10.05
CA ALA A 25 -3.10 -24.93 -11.28
C ALA A 25 -3.98 -26.10 -11.78
N ILE A 26 -4.40 -26.99 -10.87
CA ILE A 26 -5.26 -28.13 -11.17
C ILE A 26 -6.64 -27.65 -11.62
N ASP A 27 -7.26 -26.75 -10.85
CA ASP A 27 -8.62 -26.25 -11.12
C ASP A 27 -8.71 -25.55 -12.47
N ASN A 28 -7.69 -24.76 -12.81
CA ASN A 28 -7.63 -24.02 -14.08
C ASN A 28 -6.98 -24.81 -15.22
N LYS A 29 -6.52 -26.05 -14.99
CA LYS A 29 -5.84 -26.93 -15.96
C LYS A 29 -4.66 -26.21 -16.64
N GLN A 30 -3.83 -25.55 -15.84
CA GLN A 30 -2.66 -24.80 -16.31
C GLN A 30 -1.39 -25.27 -15.60
N GLU A 31 -0.23 -24.94 -16.15
CA GLU A 31 1.06 -25.20 -15.51
C GLU A 31 1.20 -24.35 -14.25
N LEU A 32 1.88 -24.87 -13.23
CA LEU A 32 2.08 -24.16 -11.97
C LEU A 32 2.74 -22.77 -12.15
N ARG A 33 3.64 -22.65 -13.13
CA ARG A 33 4.32 -21.39 -13.46
C ARG A 33 3.40 -20.31 -14.04
N ASP A 34 2.26 -20.73 -14.60
CA ASP A 34 1.31 -19.82 -15.26
C ASP A 34 0.23 -19.34 -14.28
N VAL A 35 0.23 -19.86 -13.05
CA VAL A 35 -0.68 -19.39 -12.00
C VAL A 35 -0.33 -17.96 -11.62
N SER A 36 -1.29 -17.06 -11.75
CA SER A 36 -1.12 -15.66 -11.36
C SER A 36 -0.84 -15.52 -9.86
N VAL A 37 0.21 -14.79 -9.52
CA VAL A 37 0.53 -14.44 -8.12
C VAL A 37 -0.66 -13.75 -7.45
N LYS A 38 -1.36 -12.89 -8.18
CA LYS A 38 -2.57 -12.21 -7.69
C LYS A 38 -3.64 -13.20 -7.29
N SER A 39 -3.88 -14.25 -8.09
CA SER A 39 -4.88 -15.28 -7.78
C SER A 39 -4.50 -16.06 -6.51
N ILE A 40 -3.21 -16.35 -6.31
CA ILE A 40 -2.71 -16.98 -5.09
C ILE A 40 -2.94 -16.06 -3.88
N GLN A 41 -2.61 -14.79 -4.01
CA GLN A 41 -2.81 -13.79 -2.94
C GLN A 41 -4.29 -13.61 -2.60
N ASP A 42 -5.16 -13.52 -3.60
CA ASP A 42 -6.61 -13.40 -3.40
C ASP A 42 -7.18 -14.62 -2.65
N GLU A 43 -6.73 -15.83 -3.00
CA GLU A 43 -7.15 -17.06 -2.32
C GLU A 43 -6.62 -17.13 -0.89
N LEU A 44 -5.35 -16.78 -0.65
CA LEU A 44 -4.79 -16.70 0.69
C LEU A 44 -5.57 -15.70 1.57
N LEU A 45 -5.94 -14.53 1.03
CA LEU A 45 -6.76 -13.56 1.75
C LEU A 45 -8.18 -14.08 2.02
N ARG A 46 -8.76 -14.85 1.09
CA ARG A 46 -10.05 -15.52 1.30
C ARG A 46 -9.98 -16.52 2.45
N GLN A 47 -8.83 -17.19 2.62
CA GLN A 47 -8.52 -18.06 3.76
C GLN A 47 -8.12 -17.30 5.03
N ARG A 48 -8.22 -15.97 5.04
CA ARG A 48 -7.85 -15.09 6.15
C ARG A 48 -6.36 -15.12 6.52
N CYS A 49 -5.50 -15.42 5.57
CA CYS A 49 -4.05 -15.29 5.77
C CYS A 49 -3.66 -13.82 5.87
N THR A 50 -2.74 -13.52 6.77
CA THR A 50 -2.13 -12.19 6.88
C THR A 50 -0.91 -12.14 5.97
N LEU A 51 -0.95 -11.29 4.94
CA LEU A 51 0.16 -11.06 4.02
C LEU A 51 1.02 -9.88 4.43
N PHE A 52 0.40 -8.86 5.04
CA PHE A 52 1.07 -7.74 5.70
C PHE A 52 0.63 -7.65 7.15
N PHE A 53 1.58 -7.57 8.06
CA PHE A 53 1.28 -7.49 9.48
C PHE A 53 1.21 -6.04 9.94
N TYR A 54 0.04 -5.62 10.40
CA TYR A 54 -0.20 -4.35 11.08
C TYR A 54 -0.62 -4.61 12.52
N THR A 55 -0.03 -3.88 13.46
CA THR A 55 -0.30 -4.06 14.90
C THR A 55 -1.68 -3.55 15.33
N ASP A 56 -2.27 -2.67 14.53
CA ASP A 56 -3.54 -1.98 14.79
C ASP A 56 -4.67 -2.39 13.82
N LEU A 57 -4.46 -3.44 13.03
CA LEU A 57 -5.46 -3.98 12.12
C LEU A 57 -5.71 -5.45 12.46
N PRO A 58 -6.69 -5.76 13.32
CA PRO A 58 -7.03 -7.13 13.66
C PRO A 58 -7.63 -7.88 12.46
N GLY A 59 -7.42 -9.21 12.42
CA GLY A 59 -7.85 -10.04 11.30
C GLY A 59 -9.38 -10.15 11.12
N ASP A 60 -10.16 -9.80 12.13
CA ASP A 60 -11.63 -9.74 12.11
C ASP A 60 -12.17 -8.36 11.68
N SER A 61 -11.29 -7.36 11.49
CA SER A 61 -11.68 -6.05 10.99
C SER A 61 -12.37 -6.15 9.63
N PRO A 62 -13.50 -5.45 9.41
CA PRO A 62 -14.13 -5.39 8.09
C PRO A 62 -13.22 -4.80 7.01
N ALA A 63 -12.26 -3.95 7.38
CA ALA A 63 -11.27 -3.37 6.47
C ALA A 63 -10.09 -4.30 6.16
N PHE A 64 -9.92 -5.42 6.90
CA PHE A 64 -8.72 -6.26 6.83
C PHE A 64 -8.35 -6.64 5.38
N THR A 65 -9.27 -7.25 4.65
CA THR A 65 -8.99 -7.73 3.28
C THR A 65 -8.66 -6.58 2.33
N ALA A 66 -9.36 -5.44 2.46
CA ALA A 66 -9.12 -4.27 1.61
C ALA A 66 -7.73 -3.67 1.87
N VAL A 67 -7.35 -3.52 3.14
CA VAL A 67 -6.03 -3.01 3.53
C VAL A 67 -4.92 -3.95 3.06
N GLN A 68 -5.08 -5.27 3.22
CA GLN A 68 -4.10 -6.24 2.72
C GLN A 68 -3.90 -6.11 1.20
N LYS A 69 -4.98 -5.96 0.43
CA LYS A 69 -4.91 -5.76 -1.03
C LYS A 69 -4.23 -4.44 -1.41
N LEU A 70 -4.57 -3.35 -0.74
CA LEU A 70 -3.91 -2.05 -0.97
C LEU A 70 -2.41 -2.11 -0.65
N SER A 71 -2.04 -2.83 0.41
CA SER A 71 -0.64 -3.02 0.78
C SER A 71 0.14 -3.81 -0.27
N LEU A 72 -0.48 -4.86 -0.85
CA LEU A 72 0.11 -5.65 -1.94
C LEU A 72 0.33 -4.81 -3.22
N LEU A 73 -0.50 -3.81 -3.45
CA LEU A 73 -0.37 -2.87 -4.58
C LEU A 73 0.64 -1.74 -4.29
N GLY A 74 1.23 -1.69 -3.09
CA GLY A 74 2.06 -0.57 -2.67
C GLY A 74 1.28 0.75 -2.53
N ALA A 75 -0.04 0.64 -2.34
CA ALA A 75 -0.93 1.79 -2.23
C ALA A 75 -0.92 2.41 -0.82
N VAL A 76 -0.57 1.64 0.20
CA VAL A 76 -0.40 2.17 1.55
C VAL A 76 0.90 2.94 1.60
N ALA A 77 0.84 4.23 1.97
CA ALA A 77 2.02 5.06 2.22
C ALA A 77 2.92 4.38 3.27
N GLU A 78 4.20 4.75 3.33
CA GLU A 78 5.15 4.11 4.26
C GLU A 78 4.51 3.97 5.63
N PRO A 79 4.29 2.72 6.08
CA PRO A 79 3.57 2.50 7.32
C PRO A 79 4.37 3.04 8.49
N ASP A 80 3.68 3.73 9.39
CA ASP A 80 4.28 4.34 10.56
C ASP A 80 4.97 3.26 11.39
N ILE A 81 6.27 3.41 11.59
CA ILE A 81 7.07 2.46 12.36
C ILE A 81 6.79 2.75 13.83
N ASN A 82 6.12 1.84 14.51
CA ASN A 82 5.85 1.99 15.92
C ASN A 82 7.17 2.03 16.71
N GLU A 83 7.38 3.06 17.52
CA GLU A 83 8.49 3.19 18.47
C GLU A 83 8.47 2.10 19.58
N TYR A 84 7.46 1.22 19.54
CA TYR A 84 7.27 0.19 20.57
C TYR A 84 8.50 -0.71 20.78
N ASN A 85 9.35 -0.85 19.78
CA ASN A 85 10.51 -1.75 19.84
C ASN A 85 11.79 -1.13 20.41
N THR A 86 11.89 0.18 20.53
CA THR A 86 13.11 0.83 21.05
C THR A 86 13.26 0.72 22.57
N LYS A 87 12.18 0.48 23.31
CA LYS A 87 12.22 0.46 24.77
C LYS A 87 12.30 -0.94 25.40
N GLN A 88 11.94 -2.00 24.69
CA GLN A 88 11.94 -3.37 25.28
C GLN A 88 13.12 -4.25 24.88
N SER A 89 13.92 -3.90 23.93
CA SER A 89 15.04 -4.73 23.47
C SER A 89 16.38 -4.46 24.18
N LYS A 90 16.36 -4.15 25.45
CA LYS A 90 17.59 -4.01 26.25
C LYS A 90 18.33 -5.33 26.50
N GLY A 91 18.04 -6.42 25.82
CA GLY A 91 18.66 -7.71 26.10
C GLY A 91 19.02 -8.59 24.90
N LEU A 92 18.43 -8.40 23.74
CA LEU A 92 18.83 -9.09 22.51
C LEU A 92 19.12 -8.05 21.44
N ALA A 93 20.40 -7.90 21.14
CA ALA A 93 20.87 -7.00 20.11
C ALA A 93 20.06 -7.16 18.80
N SER A 94 19.39 -6.08 18.42
CA SER A 94 19.09 -5.72 17.02
C SER A 94 18.25 -6.66 16.15
N LEU A 95 17.25 -7.32 16.63
CA LEU A 95 16.11 -7.62 15.79
C LEU A 95 15.11 -6.47 15.95
N GLU A 96 15.34 -5.38 15.24
CA GLU A 96 14.32 -4.35 15.03
C GLU A 96 13.17 -4.99 14.25
N LEU A 97 12.24 -5.60 14.98
CA LEU A 97 10.95 -5.97 14.43
C LEU A 97 10.21 -4.66 14.15
N LYS A 98 10.33 -4.18 12.93
CA LYS A 98 9.55 -3.03 12.46
C LYS A 98 8.09 -3.42 12.55
N ALA A 99 7.41 -2.94 13.58
CA ALA A 99 5.97 -3.10 13.71
C ALA A 99 5.30 -1.97 12.93
N TYR A 100 4.54 -2.33 11.92
CA TYR A 100 3.82 -1.39 11.09
C TYR A 100 2.44 -1.07 11.69
N ARG A 101 2.01 0.18 11.55
CA ARG A 101 0.65 0.63 11.89
C ARG A 101 -0.02 1.16 10.65
N PHE A 102 -1.27 0.77 10.44
CA PHE A 102 -2.10 1.25 9.35
C PHE A 102 -2.86 2.53 9.70
N ARG A 103 -3.21 2.71 10.99
CA ARG A 103 -3.98 3.83 11.51
C ARG A 103 -5.38 3.96 10.85
N PRO A 104 -6.24 2.93 10.96
CA PRO A 104 -7.51 2.88 10.22
C PRO A 104 -8.46 4.04 10.52
N ASP A 105 -8.38 4.62 11.71
CA ASP A 105 -9.26 5.70 12.17
C ASP A 105 -8.60 7.09 12.09
N ALA A 106 -7.36 7.19 11.58
CA ALA A 106 -6.69 8.47 11.46
C ALA A 106 -7.12 9.22 10.20
N PRO A 107 -7.17 10.56 10.23
CA PRO A 107 -7.37 11.32 9.02
C PRO A 107 -6.23 11.07 8.03
N ILE A 108 -6.58 10.97 6.75
CA ILE A 108 -5.61 10.81 5.68
C ILE A 108 -5.22 12.18 5.13
N THR A 109 -3.94 12.39 4.86
CA THR A 109 -3.48 13.59 4.17
C THR A 109 -3.70 13.49 2.66
N LEU A 110 -3.74 14.62 1.95
CA LEU A 110 -3.84 14.61 0.49
C LEU A 110 -2.67 13.86 -0.17
N SER A 111 -1.47 13.95 0.39
CA SER A 111 -0.28 13.22 -0.06
C SER A 111 -0.48 11.71 0.01
N GLU A 112 -0.96 11.21 1.15
CA GLU A 112 -1.26 9.79 1.35
C GLU A 112 -2.40 9.32 0.44
N PHE A 113 -3.46 10.14 0.33
CA PHE A 113 -4.60 9.84 -0.53
C PHE A 113 -4.18 9.74 -2.01
N ALA A 114 -3.43 10.72 -2.52
CA ALA A 114 -2.97 10.72 -3.91
C ALA A 114 -2.10 9.48 -4.20
N GLN A 115 -1.16 9.15 -3.30
CA GLN A 115 -0.34 7.94 -3.44
C GLN A 115 -1.20 6.67 -3.41
N MET A 116 -2.17 6.59 -2.50
CA MET A 116 -3.06 5.43 -2.38
C MET A 116 -3.88 5.22 -3.64
N VAL A 117 -4.47 6.27 -4.19
CA VAL A 117 -5.29 6.20 -5.41
C VAL A 117 -4.45 5.84 -6.63
N VAL A 118 -3.33 6.54 -6.85
CA VAL A 118 -2.46 6.31 -8.02
C VAL A 118 -1.89 4.89 -8.01
N ASN A 119 -1.38 4.43 -6.88
CA ASN A 119 -0.83 3.07 -6.76
C ASN A 119 -1.94 2.01 -6.74
N GLY A 120 -3.04 2.25 -6.03
CA GLY A 120 -4.16 1.31 -5.92
C GLY A 120 -4.86 1.04 -7.25
N LEU A 121 -5.01 2.06 -8.08
CA LEU A 121 -5.55 1.96 -9.43
C LEU A 121 -4.47 1.67 -10.48
N GLN A 122 -3.20 1.57 -10.08
CA GLN A 122 -2.05 1.35 -10.96
C GLN A 122 -1.97 2.38 -12.10
N ILE A 123 -2.29 3.65 -11.78
CA ILE A 123 -2.24 4.73 -12.76
C ILE A 123 -0.78 4.99 -13.14
N PRO A 124 -0.43 4.98 -14.43
CA PRO A 124 0.92 5.33 -14.87
C PRO A 124 1.29 6.74 -14.43
N LEU A 125 2.46 6.90 -13.80
CA LEU A 125 2.91 8.20 -13.36
C LEU A 125 3.12 9.12 -14.57
N SER A 126 2.40 10.24 -14.59
CA SER A 126 2.52 11.31 -15.59
C SER A 126 3.05 12.56 -14.87
N ILE A 127 4.10 13.17 -15.42
CA ILE A 127 4.66 14.43 -14.92
C ILE A 127 4.80 15.34 -16.13
N THR A 128 3.68 15.90 -16.57
CA THR A 128 3.64 16.78 -17.74
C THR A 128 3.90 18.22 -17.39
N ALA A 129 3.41 18.68 -16.25
CA ALA A 129 3.53 20.06 -15.77
C ALA A 129 3.63 20.11 -14.24
N SER A 130 3.84 21.30 -13.70
CA SER A 130 3.78 21.60 -12.27
C SER A 130 2.59 22.54 -12.07
N HIS A 131 1.50 22.01 -11.55
CA HIS A 131 0.24 22.74 -11.43
C HIS A 131 0.10 23.43 -10.06
N PHE A 132 0.78 22.92 -9.04
CA PHE A 132 0.64 23.39 -7.67
C PHE A 132 1.90 24.13 -7.19
N ALA A 133 1.69 25.35 -6.66
CA ALA A 133 2.79 26.20 -6.18
C ALA A 133 3.35 25.72 -4.83
N ASP A 134 2.55 25.04 -4.03
CA ASP A 134 2.89 24.54 -2.68
C ASP A 134 3.41 23.09 -2.70
N VAL A 135 3.47 22.46 -3.86
CA VAL A 135 4.02 21.10 -4.03
C VAL A 135 5.27 21.18 -4.91
N PRO A 136 6.45 21.44 -4.31
CA PRO A 136 7.69 21.53 -5.07
C PRO A 136 8.08 20.14 -5.66
N ARG A 137 8.83 20.15 -6.76
CA ARG A 137 9.28 18.91 -7.43
C ARG A 137 10.05 17.94 -6.53
N GLY A 138 10.65 18.42 -5.46
CA GLY A 138 11.34 17.61 -4.45
C GLY A 138 10.41 17.00 -3.39
N HIS A 139 9.13 17.34 -3.39
CA HIS A 139 8.17 16.78 -2.44
C HIS A 139 7.91 15.29 -2.73
N PRO A 140 7.93 14.38 -1.74
CA PRO A 140 7.75 12.95 -1.96
C PRO A 140 6.47 12.58 -2.72
N ALA A 141 5.39 13.29 -2.45
CA ALA A 141 4.10 13.07 -3.09
C ALA A 141 3.91 13.84 -4.42
N TYR A 142 4.88 14.66 -4.85
CA TYR A 142 4.75 15.50 -6.04
C TYR A 142 4.22 14.73 -7.25
N LYS A 143 4.88 13.61 -7.58
CA LYS A 143 4.51 12.79 -8.73
C LYS A 143 3.10 12.19 -8.64
N TYR A 144 2.64 11.85 -7.44
CA TYR A 144 1.32 11.29 -7.23
C TYR A 144 0.23 12.35 -7.34
N ILE A 145 0.45 13.52 -6.73
CA ILE A 145 -0.50 14.65 -6.77
C ILE A 145 -0.67 15.15 -8.21
N GLU A 146 0.43 15.36 -8.93
CA GLU A 146 0.38 15.80 -10.34
C GLU A 146 -0.27 14.75 -11.24
N THR A 147 0.06 13.47 -11.06
CA THR A 147 -0.58 12.38 -11.82
C THR A 147 -2.08 12.32 -11.56
N LEU A 148 -2.51 12.43 -10.30
CA LEU A 148 -3.92 12.41 -9.95
C LEU A 148 -4.66 13.60 -10.55
N TYR A 149 -4.04 14.79 -10.57
CA TYR A 149 -4.58 15.98 -11.21
C TYR A 149 -4.76 15.77 -12.72
N ASP A 150 -3.72 15.32 -13.43
CA ASP A 150 -3.77 15.07 -14.88
C ASP A 150 -4.88 14.08 -15.23
N HIS A 151 -5.08 13.03 -14.42
CA HIS A 151 -6.13 12.04 -14.64
C HIS A 151 -7.53 12.56 -14.25
N SER A 152 -7.66 13.37 -13.21
CA SER A 152 -8.95 13.91 -12.78
C SER A 152 -9.54 14.89 -13.77
N THR A 153 -8.69 15.66 -14.46
CA THR A 153 -9.13 16.60 -15.50
C THR A 153 -9.66 15.91 -16.77
N GLN A 154 -9.36 14.60 -16.93
CA GLN A 154 -9.78 13.84 -18.11
C GLN A 154 -11.05 13.00 -17.90
N ALA A 155 -11.45 12.67 -16.69
CA ALA A 155 -12.42 11.60 -16.46
C ALA A 155 -13.50 11.80 -15.39
N ILE A 156 -13.34 12.61 -14.37
CA ILE A 156 -14.27 12.65 -13.22
C ILE A 156 -14.27 14.05 -12.60
N GLU A 157 -15.38 14.44 -11.95
CA GLU A 157 -15.45 15.65 -11.12
C GLU A 157 -14.21 15.80 -10.24
N PRO A 158 -13.64 17.02 -10.12
CA PRO A 158 -12.35 17.22 -9.52
C PRO A 158 -12.34 16.71 -8.07
N PHE A 159 -11.44 15.78 -7.76
CA PHE A 159 -11.16 15.34 -6.39
C PHE A 159 -10.59 16.46 -5.50
N PHE A 160 -10.40 17.62 -6.07
CA PHE A 160 -9.79 18.77 -5.42
C PHE A 160 -10.78 19.95 -5.38
N ASP A 161 -11.01 20.50 -4.21
CA ASP A 161 -11.59 21.83 -4.08
C ASP A 161 -10.56 22.85 -4.56
N PHE A 162 -10.69 23.24 -5.82
CA PHE A 162 -9.90 24.34 -6.35
C PHE A 162 -10.53 25.66 -5.90
N GLU A 163 -9.77 26.46 -5.18
CA GLU A 163 -10.02 27.89 -5.29
C GLU A 163 -9.69 28.31 -6.73
N PRO A 164 -10.68 28.74 -7.53
CA PRO A 164 -10.44 29.10 -8.92
C PRO A 164 -9.58 30.37 -8.96
N SER A 165 -8.28 30.20 -8.93
CA SER A 165 -7.39 31.27 -9.34
C SER A 165 -7.22 31.13 -10.85
N ASN A 166 -7.45 32.24 -11.58
CA ASN A 166 -7.24 32.30 -13.03
C ASN A 166 -5.76 32.07 -13.44
N ASP A 167 -4.89 31.77 -12.49
CA ASP A 167 -3.47 31.50 -12.69
C ASP A 167 -3.13 30.17 -12.01
N PHE A 168 -2.93 29.13 -12.80
CA PHE A 168 -2.54 27.80 -12.33
C PHE A 168 -1.28 27.80 -11.46
N LYS A 169 -0.44 28.84 -11.54
CA LYS A 169 0.75 29.01 -10.70
C LYS A 169 0.43 29.31 -9.24
N THR A 170 -0.80 29.68 -8.92
CA THR A 170 -1.25 29.97 -7.55
C THR A 170 -2.15 28.91 -6.95
N ALA A 171 -2.51 27.86 -7.72
CA ALA A 171 -3.26 26.74 -7.19
C ALA A 171 -2.47 26.04 -6.07
N ARG A 172 -3.16 25.61 -5.00
CA ARG A 172 -2.57 24.95 -3.85
C ARG A 172 -3.26 23.60 -3.62
N ALA A 173 -2.47 22.57 -3.49
CA ALA A 173 -2.94 21.21 -3.22
C ALA A 173 -3.04 20.87 -1.72
N HIS A 174 -2.40 21.66 -0.84
CA HIS A 174 -2.34 21.42 0.61
C HIS A 174 -2.02 19.94 0.95
N PRO A 175 -0.87 19.44 0.57
CA PRO A 175 -0.54 18.00 0.61
C PRO A 175 -0.57 17.40 2.01
N GLU A 176 -0.48 18.23 3.06
CA GLU A 176 -0.47 17.80 4.47
C GLU A 176 -1.84 17.97 5.18
N LYS A 177 -2.90 18.28 4.45
CA LYS A 177 -4.26 18.33 4.98
C LYS A 177 -5.01 17.03 4.79
#